data_4cb02c011717adfd0fc1957b36b38f41
#
_entry.id   4cb02c011717adfd0fc1957b36b38f41
#
_cell.length_a   1.000
_cell.length_b   1.000
_cell.length_c   1.000
_cell.angle_alpha   90.00
_cell.angle_beta   90.00
_cell.angle_gamma   90.00
#
_symmetry.space_group_name_H-M   'P 1'
#
loop_
_entity.id
_entity.type
_entity.pdbx_description
1 polymer ?
#
loop_
_entity_poly.entity_id
_entity_poly.type
_entity_poly.pdbx_seq_one_letter_code
_entity_poly.pdbx_strand_id
1 'polypeptide(L)'
;MTAPLHYRTFRYLFTTLVKSSIPTVKPDLHFIFDLIYQNKLPQCIKRYFTDVYLFCLHKDPNDTTKLRPLGIPTAIRRLIASHVARTLRDKFSSHLLPYNYAVGVPNGSDFVVKAMQLSIEKFIDHPQRTNKLPTRAAVFFDLTNQFNSDSREEFFN
;
A
#
# COMPACT_ATOMS: atom_id res chain seq x y z
N MET A 1 -27.79 -1.30 9.16
CA MET A 1 -26.44 -1.60 8.58
C MET A 1 -25.74 -2.54 9.55
N THR A 2 -25.45 -3.76 9.13
CA THR A 2 -24.66 -4.70 9.95
C THR A 2 -23.21 -4.26 9.96
N ALA A 3 -22.58 -4.20 11.13
CA ALA A 3 -21.17 -3.89 11.26
C ALA A 3 -20.32 -4.84 10.40
N PRO A 4 -19.24 -4.35 9.77
CA PRO A 4 -18.36 -5.21 8.99
C PRO A 4 -17.76 -6.30 9.87
N LEU A 5 -17.69 -7.51 9.34
CA LEU A 5 -17.04 -8.61 10.03
C LEU A 5 -15.61 -8.20 10.39
N HIS A 6 -15.28 -8.26 11.66
CA HIS A 6 -13.97 -7.84 12.13
C HIS A 6 -12.87 -8.66 11.41
N TYR A 7 -11.79 -8.02 10.96
CA TYR A 7 -10.73 -8.66 10.18
C TYR A 7 -10.15 -9.92 10.85
N ARG A 8 -10.00 -9.91 12.18
CA ARG A 8 -9.50 -11.07 12.94
C ARG A 8 -10.47 -12.24 12.84
N THR A 9 -11.77 -11.98 12.96
CA THR A 9 -12.83 -13.00 12.83
C THR A 9 -12.85 -13.56 11.42
N PHE A 10 -12.77 -12.70 10.40
CA PHE A 10 -12.67 -13.12 9.02
C PHE A 10 -11.43 -13.98 8.77
N ARG A 11 -10.26 -13.56 9.26
CA ARG A 11 -9.02 -14.32 9.12
C ARG A 11 -9.13 -15.70 9.78
N TYR A 12 -9.71 -15.76 10.96
CA TYR A 12 -9.93 -17.02 11.65
C TYR A 12 -10.86 -17.95 10.84
N LEU A 13 -12.03 -17.47 10.46
CA LEU A 13 -12.99 -18.22 9.64
C LEU A 13 -12.36 -18.70 8.33
N PHE A 14 -11.67 -17.82 7.63
CA PHE A 14 -11.02 -18.15 6.36
C PHE A 14 -9.92 -19.20 6.55
N THR A 15 -9.10 -19.08 7.60
CA THR A 15 -8.06 -20.09 7.91
C THR A 15 -8.70 -21.45 8.24
N THR A 16 -9.80 -21.45 8.96
CA THR A 16 -10.55 -22.65 9.29
C THR A 16 -11.13 -23.29 8.03
N LEU A 17 -11.72 -22.51 7.14
CA LEU A 17 -12.25 -23.00 5.86
C LEU A 17 -11.15 -23.60 4.98
N VAL A 18 -9.99 -22.92 4.85
CA VAL A 18 -8.86 -23.42 4.05
C VAL A 18 -8.26 -24.70 4.62
N LYS A 19 -8.29 -24.86 5.95
CA LYS A 19 -7.82 -26.07 6.64
C LYS A 19 -8.90 -27.17 6.73
N SER A 20 -10.11 -26.87 6.27
CA SER A 20 -11.20 -27.83 6.30
C SER A 20 -10.84 -29.11 5.52
N SER A 21 -11.18 -30.25 6.07
CA SER A 21 -11.11 -31.56 5.40
C SER A 21 -12.25 -31.79 4.40
N ILE A 22 -13.21 -30.86 4.33
CA ILE A 22 -14.34 -30.97 3.38
C ILE A 22 -13.81 -30.78 1.95
N PRO A 23 -13.96 -31.76 1.06
CA PRO A 23 -13.31 -31.78 -0.26
C PRO A 23 -13.74 -30.63 -1.18
N THR A 24 -14.96 -30.13 -1.03
CA THR A 24 -15.55 -29.09 -1.89
C THR A 24 -15.11 -27.66 -1.50
N VAL A 25 -14.72 -27.42 -0.26
CA VAL A 25 -14.45 -26.04 0.25
C VAL A 25 -13.31 -25.35 -0.50
N LYS A 26 -12.23 -26.06 -0.80
CA LYS A 26 -11.09 -25.48 -1.50
C LYS A 26 -11.40 -25.11 -2.96
N PRO A 27 -11.98 -26.02 -3.76
CA PRO A 27 -12.42 -25.70 -5.11
C PRO A 27 -13.41 -24.53 -5.16
N ASP A 28 -14.39 -24.49 -4.25
CA ASP A 28 -15.39 -23.42 -4.20
C ASP A 28 -14.75 -22.05 -3.87
N LEU A 29 -13.78 -22.03 -2.94
CA LEU A 29 -13.01 -20.81 -2.65
C LEU A 29 -12.18 -20.35 -3.86
N HIS A 30 -11.51 -21.27 -4.55
CA HIS A 30 -10.78 -20.95 -5.77
C HIS A 30 -11.70 -20.39 -6.84
N PHE A 31 -12.84 -21.00 -7.07
CA PHE A 31 -13.84 -20.52 -8.02
C PHE A 31 -14.33 -19.10 -7.70
N ILE A 32 -14.61 -18.80 -6.43
CA ILE A 32 -15.01 -17.45 -6.01
C ILE A 32 -13.88 -16.45 -6.27
N PHE A 33 -12.65 -16.80 -5.93
CA PHE A 33 -11.49 -15.91 -6.19
C PHE A 33 -11.27 -15.66 -7.68
N ASP A 34 -11.42 -16.69 -8.51
CA ASP A 34 -11.33 -16.56 -9.96
C ASP A 34 -12.40 -15.63 -10.54
N LEU A 35 -13.64 -15.72 -10.06
CA LEU A 35 -14.71 -14.80 -10.44
C LEU A 35 -14.37 -13.34 -10.05
N ILE A 36 -13.79 -13.14 -8.88
CA ILE A 36 -13.36 -11.81 -8.43
C ILE A 36 -12.22 -11.28 -9.32
N TYR A 37 -11.20 -12.11 -9.56
CA TYR A 37 -10.05 -11.76 -10.38
C TYR A 37 -10.42 -11.41 -11.81
N GLN A 38 -11.34 -12.16 -12.39
CA GLN A 38 -11.81 -11.96 -13.75
C GLN A 38 -12.90 -10.88 -13.86
N ASN A 39 -13.24 -10.22 -12.74
CA ASN A 39 -14.33 -9.23 -12.68
C ASN A 39 -15.70 -9.78 -13.14
N LYS A 40 -15.92 -11.07 -12.98
CA LYS A 40 -17.14 -11.80 -13.38
C LYS A 40 -18.17 -11.96 -12.28
N LEU A 41 -18.01 -11.29 -11.15
CA LEU A 41 -19.01 -11.30 -10.08
C LEU A 41 -20.34 -10.71 -10.56
N PRO A 42 -21.48 -11.30 -10.20
CA PRO A 42 -22.79 -10.70 -10.41
C PRO A 42 -22.88 -9.31 -9.79
N GLN A 43 -23.55 -8.38 -10.46
CA GLN A 43 -23.61 -6.97 -10.03
C GLN A 43 -24.18 -6.81 -8.62
N CYS A 44 -25.14 -7.64 -8.21
CA CYS A 44 -25.71 -7.62 -6.86
C CYS A 44 -24.69 -7.93 -5.76
N ILE A 45 -23.69 -8.77 -6.06
CA ILE A 45 -22.62 -9.15 -5.13
C ILE A 45 -21.44 -8.18 -5.23
N LYS A 46 -21.19 -7.63 -6.43
CA LYS A 46 -20.04 -6.74 -6.70
C LYS A 46 -19.96 -5.58 -5.72
N ARG A 47 -21.09 -5.00 -5.34
CA ARG A 47 -21.17 -3.88 -4.37
C ARG A 47 -20.51 -4.24 -3.04
N TYR A 48 -20.72 -5.45 -2.52
CA TYR A 48 -20.12 -5.89 -1.24
C TYR A 48 -18.59 -5.93 -1.28
N PHE A 49 -17.99 -6.10 -2.46
CA PHE A 49 -16.54 -6.13 -2.63
C PHE A 49 -15.97 -4.75 -2.98
N THR A 50 -16.76 -3.87 -3.57
CA THR A 50 -16.31 -2.53 -3.95
C THR A 50 -16.50 -1.50 -2.84
N ASP A 51 -17.47 -1.73 -1.96
CA ASP A 51 -17.76 -0.80 -0.87
C ASP A 51 -16.57 -0.66 0.09
N VAL A 52 -16.38 0.57 0.54
CA VAL A 52 -15.33 0.96 1.46
C VAL A 52 -15.97 1.70 2.63
N TYR A 53 -15.60 1.30 3.84
CA TYR A 53 -16.00 2.05 5.04
C TYR A 53 -15.11 3.26 5.19
N LEU A 54 -15.71 4.42 5.19
CA LEU A 54 -14.99 5.68 5.36
C LEU A 54 -14.97 6.08 6.83
N PHE A 55 -13.76 6.24 7.36
CA PHE A 55 -13.50 6.79 8.68
C PHE A 55 -12.75 8.10 8.54
N CYS A 56 -13.06 9.06 9.40
CA CYS A 56 -12.33 10.30 9.48
C CYS A 56 -11.46 10.30 10.73
N LEU A 57 -10.17 10.44 10.55
CA LEU A 57 -9.20 10.57 11.64
C LEU A 57 -8.76 12.02 11.74
N HIS A 58 -8.61 12.54 12.95
CA HIS A 58 -8.00 13.84 13.16
C HIS A 58 -6.53 13.81 12.75
N LYS A 59 -6.11 14.78 11.94
CA LYS A 59 -4.70 14.92 11.54
C LYS A 59 -3.88 15.49 12.70
N ASP A 60 -4.49 16.35 13.49
CA ASP A 60 -3.89 17.02 14.62
C ASP A 60 -4.84 16.89 15.84
N PRO A 61 -4.37 16.42 16.99
CA PRO A 61 -5.20 16.34 18.20
C PRO A 61 -5.79 17.69 18.64
N ASN A 62 -5.12 18.79 18.31
CA ASN A 62 -5.52 20.15 18.70
C ASN A 62 -6.38 20.86 17.64
N ASP A 63 -6.51 20.28 16.44
CA ASP A 63 -7.28 20.88 15.34
C ASP A 63 -8.30 19.87 14.80
N THR A 64 -9.52 19.99 15.29
CA THR A 64 -10.63 19.11 14.90
C THR A 64 -11.12 19.34 13.45
N THR A 65 -10.71 20.42 12.81
CA THR A 65 -11.11 20.74 11.44
C THR A 65 -10.28 19.97 10.40
N LYS A 66 -9.07 19.55 10.76
CA LYS A 66 -8.17 18.81 9.86
C LYS A 66 -8.42 17.31 9.96
N LEU A 67 -9.22 16.81 9.04
CA LEU A 67 -9.57 15.39 8.95
C LEU A 67 -8.78 14.68 7.86
N ARG A 68 -8.40 13.43 8.14
CA ARG A 68 -7.86 12.50 7.15
C ARG A 68 -8.91 11.42 6.86
N PRO A 69 -9.45 11.34 5.65
CA PRO A 69 -10.33 10.24 5.29
C PRO A 69 -9.53 8.93 5.22
N LEU A 70 -10.00 7.92 5.90
CA LEU A 70 -9.43 6.57 5.87
C LEU A 70 -10.47 5.61 5.32
N GLY A 71 -10.23 5.07 4.14
CA GLY A 71 -11.06 4.05 3.52
C GLY A 71 -10.63 2.65 3.96
N ILE A 72 -11.51 1.91 4.64
CA ILE A 72 -11.27 0.53 5.04
C ILE A 72 -12.06 -0.39 4.11
N PRO A 73 -11.40 -1.08 3.17
CA PRO A 73 -12.06 -2.04 2.29
C PRO A 73 -12.44 -3.31 3.04
N THR A 74 -13.34 -4.09 2.45
CA THR A 74 -13.74 -5.39 2.99
C THR A 74 -12.53 -6.33 3.17
N ALA A 75 -12.65 -7.27 4.08
CA ALA A 75 -11.57 -8.21 4.40
C ALA A 75 -11.12 -9.04 3.18
N ILE A 76 -12.06 -9.47 2.34
CA ILE A 76 -11.77 -10.23 1.11
C ILE A 76 -10.99 -9.37 0.12
N ARG A 77 -11.42 -8.13 -0.10
CA ARG A 77 -10.70 -7.20 -0.98
C ARG A 77 -9.27 -6.96 -0.51
N ARG A 78 -9.06 -6.81 0.80
CA ARG A 78 -7.72 -6.67 1.39
C ARG A 78 -6.85 -7.91 1.17
N LEU A 79 -7.44 -9.10 1.30
CA LEU A 79 -6.74 -10.36 1.08
C LEU A 79 -6.27 -10.47 -0.38
N ILE A 80 -7.16 -10.21 -1.33
CA ILE A 80 -6.86 -10.26 -2.76
C ILE A 80 -5.80 -9.21 -3.12
N ALA A 81 -5.99 -7.96 -2.69
CA ALA A 81 -5.01 -6.90 -2.94
C ALA A 81 -3.63 -7.23 -2.36
N SER A 82 -3.59 -7.82 -1.16
CA SER A 82 -2.34 -8.27 -0.55
C SER A 82 -1.67 -9.41 -1.34
N HIS A 83 -2.44 -10.32 -1.90
CA HIS A 83 -1.92 -11.39 -2.75
C HIS A 83 -1.35 -10.83 -4.05
N VAL A 84 -2.09 -9.97 -4.75
CA VAL A 84 -1.63 -9.29 -5.98
C VAL A 84 -0.34 -8.51 -5.71
N ALA A 85 -0.32 -7.70 -4.64
CA ALA A 85 0.85 -6.92 -4.28
C ALA A 85 2.09 -7.79 -4.02
N ARG A 86 1.92 -8.95 -3.37
CA ARG A 86 3.02 -9.90 -3.13
C ARG A 86 3.51 -10.55 -4.43
N THR A 87 2.59 -10.95 -5.30
CA THR A 87 2.93 -11.62 -6.57
C THR A 87 3.66 -10.67 -7.51
N LEU A 88 3.30 -9.40 -7.51
CA LEU A 88 3.89 -8.39 -8.39
C LEU A 88 5.10 -7.68 -7.77
N ARG A 89 5.38 -7.92 -6.50
CA ARG A 89 6.41 -7.22 -5.74
C ARG A 89 7.75 -7.16 -6.46
N ASP A 90 8.26 -8.32 -6.88
CA ASP A 90 9.59 -8.42 -7.45
C ASP A 90 9.66 -7.76 -8.84
N LYS A 91 8.59 -7.86 -9.61
CA LYS A 91 8.47 -7.18 -10.90
C LYS A 91 8.48 -5.65 -10.72
N PHE A 92 7.70 -5.14 -9.77
CA PHE A 92 7.68 -3.70 -9.49
C PHE A 92 9.02 -3.23 -8.92
N SER A 93 9.62 -3.97 -8.00
CA SER A 93 10.93 -3.62 -7.44
C SER A 93 11.99 -3.51 -8.52
N SER A 94 12.09 -4.49 -9.40
CA SER A 94 13.09 -4.48 -10.48
C SER A 94 12.89 -3.34 -11.48
N HIS A 95 11.63 -2.95 -11.73
CA HIS A 95 11.31 -1.85 -12.65
C HIS A 95 11.54 -0.47 -12.02
N LEU A 96 11.26 -0.34 -10.74
CA LEU A 96 11.30 0.96 -10.04
C LEU A 96 12.70 1.32 -9.51
N LEU A 97 13.58 0.33 -9.31
CA LEU A 97 14.96 0.59 -8.93
C LEU A 97 15.75 1.19 -10.12
N PRO A 98 16.69 2.11 -9.87
CA PRO A 98 17.16 2.62 -8.58
C PRO A 98 16.41 3.86 -8.08
N TYR A 99 15.27 4.23 -8.65
CA TYR A 99 14.60 5.51 -8.39
C TYR A 99 13.61 5.45 -7.22
N ASN A 100 13.07 4.26 -6.92
CA ASN A 100 12.09 4.09 -5.86
C ASN A 100 12.43 2.88 -4.98
N TYR A 101 12.73 3.13 -3.72
CA TYR A 101 13.06 2.11 -2.71
C TYR A 101 11.87 1.77 -1.80
N ALA A 102 10.74 2.46 -1.93
CA ALA A 102 9.58 2.21 -1.08
C ALA A 102 8.80 0.95 -1.49
N VAL A 103 8.89 0.55 -2.76
CA VAL A 103 8.13 -0.58 -3.30
C VAL A 103 9.03 -1.81 -3.47
N GLY A 104 8.69 -2.87 -2.74
CA GLY A 104 9.34 -4.18 -2.91
C GLY A 104 10.73 -4.34 -2.29
N VAL A 105 11.37 -3.27 -1.85
CA VAL A 105 12.70 -3.31 -1.23
C VAL A 105 12.56 -3.43 0.28
N PRO A 106 13.07 -4.51 0.90
CA PRO A 106 13.08 -4.61 2.36
C PRO A 106 13.87 -3.46 2.98
N ASN A 107 13.27 -2.78 3.95
CA ASN A 107 13.88 -1.62 4.63
C ASN A 107 14.34 -0.50 3.69
N GLY A 108 13.65 -0.33 2.55
CA GLY A 108 14.05 0.62 1.52
C GLY A 108 14.14 2.07 2.02
N SER A 109 13.24 2.51 2.89
CA SER A 109 13.29 3.83 3.54
C SER A 109 14.55 4.01 4.39
N ASP A 110 14.89 2.99 5.21
CA ASP A 110 16.08 3.03 6.05
C ASP A 110 17.37 3.04 5.21
N PHE A 111 17.36 2.30 4.10
CA PHE A 111 18.46 2.32 3.14
C PHE A 111 18.69 3.73 2.58
N VAL A 112 17.64 4.41 2.13
CA VAL A 112 17.73 5.78 1.59
C VAL A 112 18.27 6.75 2.66
N VAL A 113 17.72 6.69 3.88
CA VAL A 113 18.17 7.55 4.99
C VAL A 113 19.64 7.32 5.30
N LYS A 114 20.07 6.07 5.43
CA LYS A 114 21.49 5.74 5.68
C LYS A 114 22.41 6.13 4.53
N ALA A 115 21.98 5.93 3.29
CA ALA A 115 22.77 6.36 2.13
C ALA A 115 22.97 7.89 2.10
N MET A 116 21.93 8.64 2.47
CA MET A 116 22.00 10.09 2.59
C MET A 116 22.93 10.50 3.74
N GLN A 117 22.80 9.88 4.92
CA GLN A 117 23.68 10.15 6.06
C GLN A 117 25.15 9.92 5.71
N LEU A 118 25.49 8.76 5.15
CA LEU A 118 26.84 8.45 4.70
C LEU A 118 27.36 9.42 3.63
N SER A 119 26.48 9.88 2.75
CA SER A 119 26.86 10.88 1.75
C SER A 119 27.19 12.22 2.38
N ILE A 120 26.45 12.63 3.41
CA ILE A 120 26.68 13.87 4.16
C ILE A 120 27.97 13.75 4.99
N GLU A 121 28.16 12.65 5.71
CA GLU A 121 29.36 12.40 6.53
C GLU A 121 30.63 12.42 5.69
N LYS A 122 30.66 11.69 4.57
CA LYS A 122 31.80 11.73 3.63
C LYS A 122 32.06 13.14 3.08
N PHE A 123 31.03 13.97 3.07
CA PHE A 123 31.14 15.32 2.60
C PHE A 123 31.73 16.27 3.65
N ILE A 124 31.41 16.05 4.92
CA ILE A 124 31.90 16.84 6.08
C ILE A 124 33.35 16.48 6.43
N ASP A 125 33.68 15.20 6.40
CA ASP A 125 34.97 14.68 6.84
C ASP A 125 36.12 14.86 5.83
N HIS A 126 35.90 15.53 4.70
CA HIS A 126 36.94 15.76 3.72
C HIS A 126 37.72 17.03 4.05
N PRO A 127 38.95 16.94 4.64
CA PRO A 127 39.70 18.07 5.18
C PRO A 127 40.28 19.04 4.12
N GLN A 128 40.14 18.76 2.83
CA GLN A 128 40.68 19.55 1.73
C GLN A 128 39.70 20.46 1.02
N ARG A 129 38.60 20.83 1.64
CA ARG A 129 37.67 21.75 0.99
C ARG A 129 38.04 23.21 1.22
N THR A 130 38.94 23.65 0.44
CA THR A 130 39.06 25.06 0.09
C THR A 130 37.74 25.61 -0.46
N ASN A 131 37.16 26.61 0.15
CA ASN A 131 36.17 27.62 -0.28
C ASN A 131 35.29 27.35 -1.54
N LYS A 132 35.09 26.11 -1.98
CA LYS A 132 34.20 25.79 -3.09
C LYS A 132 32.81 25.46 -2.54
N LEU A 133 31.79 26.05 -3.15
CA LEU A 133 30.38 25.73 -2.91
C LEU A 133 30.15 24.24 -2.98
N PRO A 134 29.28 23.69 -2.12
CA PRO A 134 28.96 22.27 -2.15
C PRO A 134 28.41 21.89 -3.52
N THR A 135 28.97 20.82 -4.11
CA THR A 135 28.58 20.34 -5.43
C THR A 135 27.38 19.40 -5.39
N ARG A 136 26.85 19.10 -4.20
CA ARG A 136 25.70 18.20 -4.00
C ARG A 136 24.72 18.84 -3.02
N ALA A 137 23.44 18.71 -3.33
CA ALA A 137 22.35 19.10 -2.46
C ALA A 137 21.35 17.95 -2.35
N ALA A 138 20.74 17.80 -1.18
CA ALA A 138 19.57 16.93 -1.00
C ALA A 138 18.33 17.83 -0.95
N VAL A 139 17.37 17.56 -1.81
CA VAL A 139 16.11 18.28 -1.86
C VAL A 139 14.99 17.34 -1.49
N PHE A 140 14.16 17.75 -0.52
CA PHE A 140 13.00 17.00 -0.07
C PHE A 140 11.75 17.65 -0.63
N PHE A 141 10.91 16.85 -1.28
CA PHE A 141 9.60 17.28 -1.76
C PHE A 141 8.52 16.54 -1.01
N ASP A 142 7.54 17.25 -0.52
CA ASP A 142 6.29 16.68 -0.01
C ASP A 142 5.14 17.35 -0.75
N LEU A 143 4.27 16.53 -1.35
CA LEU A 143 3.13 17.01 -2.13
C LEU A 143 1.89 17.02 -1.24
N THR A 144 1.31 18.19 -1.09
CA THR A 144 0.10 18.37 -0.29
C THR A 144 -1.08 17.63 -0.96
N ASN A 145 -1.63 16.65 -0.25
CA ASN A 145 -2.85 15.94 -0.65
C ASN A 145 -2.76 15.21 -2.01
N GLN A 146 -1.58 14.76 -2.40
CA GLN A 146 -1.27 14.16 -3.69
C GLN A 146 -2.29 13.08 -4.11
N PHE A 147 -2.60 12.11 -3.24
CA PHE A 147 -3.49 11.00 -3.56
C PHE A 147 -4.94 11.41 -3.88
N ASN A 148 -5.37 12.60 -3.47
CA ASN A 148 -6.72 13.10 -3.71
C ASN A 148 -6.77 14.14 -4.83
N SER A 149 -5.62 14.66 -5.27
CA SER A 149 -5.51 15.72 -6.27
C SER A 149 -5.21 15.19 -7.66
N ASP A 150 -4.71 13.97 -7.77
CA ASP A 150 -4.36 13.39 -9.07
C ASP A 150 -5.61 13.07 -9.89
N SER A 151 -5.59 13.44 -11.17
CA SER A 151 -6.64 13.10 -12.11
C SER A 151 -6.65 11.59 -12.36
N ARG A 152 -7.80 10.97 -12.08
CA ARG A 152 -7.97 9.53 -12.37
C ARG A 152 -7.97 9.23 -13.87
N GLU A 153 -8.35 10.19 -14.68
CA GLU A 153 -8.41 10.06 -16.15
C GLU A 153 -7.01 9.92 -16.74
N GLU A 154 -6.03 10.66 -16.21
CA GLU A 154 -4.64 10.57 -16.65
C GLU A 154 -3.96 9.23 -16.25
N PHE A 155 -4.50 8.56 -15.24
CA PHE A 155 -3.95 7.30 -14.76
C PHE A 155 -4.38 6.10 -15.61
N PHE A 156 -5.49 6.22 -16.35
CA PHE A 156 -6.08 5.12 -17.14
C PHE A 156 -5.94 5.30 -18.66
N ASN A 157 -5.30 6.37 -19.12
CA ASN A 157 -4.90 6.61 -20.50
C ASN A 157 -3.43 6.20 -20.72
#